data_cd2f044e32e5689b5f6fc286fe373f8b
#
_entry.id   cd2f044e32e5689b5f6fc286fe373f8b
#
_cell.length_a   1.000
_cell.length_b   1.000
_cell.length_c   1.000
_cell.angle_alpha   90.00
_cell.angle_beta   90.00
_cell.angle_gamma   90.00
#
_symmetry.space_group_name_H-M   'P 1'
#
loop_
_entity.id
_entity.type
_entity.pdbx_description
1 polymer ?
#
loop_
_entity_poly.entity_id
_entity_poly.type
_entity_poly.pdbx_seq_one_letter_code
_entity_poly.pdbx_strand_id
1 'polypeptide(L)'
;LLIKKIKVLYYRILIMRQILQNLGNGETTLSQVPSPLTLKGHALIKTSKSLVSVGTERMLVDFGKSSLIDKARSQPDKVKMVLGKVKTDGLFATYDAVKSKLDQPLPLGYCNVGRVLDATNTGFEEGARVVSNGHHAEVVRVPKNLIVCIPDEVDDESAVFSVLGAIAMQGIRLVNPSVGETVVVTGLGLIGLLTVQILKANGCRVLGIDFDSTKCELAKRFGAEVVDLSKEQDPVVMADALSRGRGVDAVIITASSKSNDIVHQAATMCRKRARIVLVGVVGLELSRADFYEKELIFQVSCSYGPGRYDEEYEDKGNDYPFAFVRWTEQRNF
;
A
#
# COMPACT_ATOMS: atom_id res chain seq x y z
N LEU A 1 40.69 -8.18 3.74
CA LEU A 1 39.92 -9.08 4.64
C LEU A 1 39.68 -8.42 6.01
N LEU A 2 40.72 -7.81 6.59
CA LEU A 2 40.64 -7.16 7.93
C LEU A 2 39.72 -5.94 7.93
N ILE A 3 39.76 -5.10 6.87
CA ILE A 3 38.90 -3.92 6.71
C ILE A 3 37.42 -4.33 6.55
N LYS A 4 37.10 -5.42 5.81
CA LYS A 4 35.74 -5.97 5.75
C LYS A 4 35.24 -6.47 7.11
N LYS A 5 36.11 -7.16 7.90
CA LYS A 5 35.77 -7.61 9.25
C LYS A 5 35.56 -6.44 10.22
N ILE A 6 36.36 -5.37 10.10
CA ILE A 6 36.21 -4.15 10.91
C ILE A 6 34.92 -3.44 10.55
N LYS A 7 34.58 -3.28 9.26
CA LYS A 7 33.29 -2.72 8.81
C LYS A 7 32.11 -3.50 9.36
N VAL A 8 32.12 -4.85 9.26
CA VAL A 8 31.07 -5.71 9.80
C VAL A 8 30.96 -5.59 11.32
N LEU A 9 32.09 -5.44 12.02
CA LEU A 9 32.10 -5.24 13.46
C LEU A 9 31.56 -3.84 13.84
N TYR A 10 31.87 -2.82 13.06
CA TYR A 10 31.42 -1.43 13.27
C TYR A 10 29.90 -1.31 13.14
N TYR A 11 29.28 -1.99 12.15
CA TYR A 11 27.80 -2.03 12.00
C TYR A 11 27.11 -2.91 13.05
N ARG A 12 27.81 -3.84 13.71
CA ARG A 12 27.23 -4.68 14.77
C ARG A 12 26.96 -3.96 16.09
N ILE A 13 27.50 -2.76 16.29
CA ILE A 13 27.46 -2.04 17.59
C ILE A 13 26.68 -0.71 17.48
N LEU A 14 26.23 -0.31 16.26
CA LEU A 14 25.54 0.96 16.09
C LEU A 14 24.08 0.86 16.57
N ILE A 15 23.75 1.73 17.50
CA ILE A 15 22.39 2.08 17.88
C ILE A 15 21.87 3.03 16.80
N MET A 16 20.68 2.75 16.27
CA MET A 16 20.00 3.57 15.29
C MET A 16 18.64 4.05 15.80
N ARG A 17 18.10 5.09 15.20
CA ARG A 17 16.74 5.57 15.48
C ARG A 17 15.75 4.91 14.53
N GLN A 18 14.60 4.53 15.10
CA GLN A 18 13.48 3.93 14.36
C GLN A 18 12.16 4.38 14.96
N ILE A 19 11.15 4.60 14.11
CA ILE A 19 9.79 4.89 14.55
C ILE A 19 9.06 3.58 14.82
N LEU A 20 8.58 3.43 16.04
CA LEU A 20 7.87 2.27 16.52
C LEU A 20 6.46 2.63 16.97
N GLN A 21 5.51 1.75 16.69
CA GLN A 21 4.11 1.85 17.09
C GLN A 21 3.77 0.73 18.05
N ASN A 22 3.31 1.06 19.25
CA ASN A 22 2.73 0.10 20.18
C ASN A 22 1.23 -0.06 19.89
N LEU A 23 0.78 -1.27 19.59
CA LEU A 23 -0.62 -1.54 19.30
C LEU A 23 -1.45 -1.78 20.56
N GLY A 24 -0.83 -1.98 21.72
CA GLY A 24 -1.49 -2.14 23.02
C GLY A 24 -2.02 -0.82 23.57
N ASN A 25 -1.16 0.21 23.60
CA ASN A 25 -1.45 1.52 24.18
C ASN A 25 -1.61 2.66 23.14
N GLY A 26 -1.31 2.39 21.86
CA GLY A 26 -1.41 3.37 20.79
C GLY A 26 -0.28 4.41 20.73
N GLU A 27 0.80 4.19 21.46
CA GLU A 27 1.93 5.12 21.51
C GLU A 27 2.83 4.95 20.28
N THR A 28 3.19 6.06 19.65
CA THR A 28 4.20 6.13 18.59
C THR A 28 5.47 6.76 19.14
N THR A 29 6.59 6.06 19.06
CA THR A 29 7.86 6.52 19.65
C THR A 29 8.98 6.54 18.65
N LEU A 30 9.89 7.51 18.81
CA LEU A 30 11.21 7.48 18.17
C LEU A 30 12.18 6.78 19.13
N SER A 31 12.49 5.53 18.85
CA SER A 31 13.26 4.67 19.73
C SER A 31 14.69 4.45 19.23
N GLN A 32 15.63 4.30 20.17
CA GLN A 32 16.97 3.82 19.87
C GLN A 32 16.98 2.30 19.93
N VAL A 33 17.33 1.68 18.81
CA VAL A 33 17.35 0.21 18.66
C VAL A 33 18.68 -0.24 18.04
N PRO A 34 19.10 -1.50 18.25
CA PRO A 34 20.27 -2.02 17.56
C PRO A 34 20.11 -1.98 16.03
N SER A 35 21.17 -1.62 15.32
CA SER A 35 21.18 -1.72 13.85
C SER A 35 20.97 -3.18 13.40
N PRO A 36 20.20 -3.42 12.33
CA PRO A 36 19.98 -4.77 11.84
C PRO A 36 21.29 -5.40 11.33
N LEU A 37 21.42 -6.71 11.51
CA LEU A 37 22.54 -7.48 10.95
C LEU A 37 22.26 -7.85 9.49
N THR A 38 23.34 -8.03 8.73
CA THR A 38 23.28 -8.58 7.38
C THR A 38 22.65 -9.98 7.38
N LEU A 39 21.84 -10.24 6.37
CA LEU A 39 21.23 -11.55 6.13
C LEU A 39 21.38 -11.90 4.66
N LYS A 40 21.64 -13.17 4.34
CA LYS A 40 21.72 -13.64 2.96
C LYS A 40 20.41 -13.31 2.21
N GLY A 41 20.54 -12.75 1.00
CA GLY A 41 19.39 -12.36 0.18
C GLY A 41 18.72 -11.03 0.60
N HIS A 42 19.29 -10.31 1.57
CA HIS A 42 18.82 -9.01 2.04
C HIS A 42 19.91 -7.96 1.86
N ALA A 43 19.53 -6.73 1.58
CA ALA A 43 20.44 -5.61 1.64
C ALA A 43 20.23 -4.80 2.91
N LEU A 44 21.33 -4.28 3.46
CA LEU A 44 21.32 -3.19 4.44
C LEU A 44 21.35 -1.87 3.68
N ILE A 45 20.42 -0.99 4.00
CA ILE A 45 20.25 0.29 3.31
C ILE A 45 20.32 1.40 4.37
N LYS A 46 21.21 2.37 4.17
CA LYS A 46 21.22 3.63 4.92
C LYS A 46 20.16 4.55 4.33
N THR A 47 19.14 4.83 5.09
CA THR A 47 18.02 5.68 4.68
C THR A 47 18.49 7.11 4.40
N SER A 48 18.09 7.66 3.28
CA SER A 48 18.16 9.09 2.97
C SER A 48 16.82 9.77 3.21
N LYS A 49 15.74 9.11 2.75
CA LYS A 49 14.35 9.59 2.88
C LYS A 49 13.39 8.44 3.10
N SER A 50 12.29 8.73 3.78
CA SER A 50 11.16 7.82 3.86
C SER A 50 9.86 8.61 3.76
N LEU A 51 8.85 8.02 3.11
CA LEU A 51 7.55 8.65 2.88
C LEU A 51 6.51 8.09 3.85
N VAL A 52 5.83 8.99 4.57
CA VAL A 52 4.72 8.62 5.45
C VAL A 52 3.46 8.38 4.62
N SER A 53 2.93 7.17 4.68
CA SER A 53 1.65 6.81 4.08
C SER A 53 0.52 7.06 5.06
N VAL A 54 -0.03 8.27 5.04
CA VAL A 54 -1.05 8.74 6.00
C VAL A 54 -2.24 7.78 6.12
N GLY A 55 -2.69 7.17 5.01
CA GLY A 55 -3.83 6.25 5.04
C GLY A 55 -3.55 4.99 5.86
N THR A 56 -2.49 4.26 5.53
CA THR A 56 -2.15 2.97 6.15
C THR A 56 -1.58 3.15 7.56
N GLU A 57 -0.67 4.09 7.74
CA GLU A 57 -0.01 4.29 9.03
C GLU A 57 -0.96 4.88 10.07
N ARG A 58 -1.82 5.83 9.67
CA ARG A 58 -2.88 6.34 10.55
C ARG A 58 -3.82 5.21 11.01
N MET A 59 -4.16 4.28 10.11
CA MET A 59 -5.00 3.14 10.48
C MET A 59 -4.35 2.27 11.57
N LEU A 60 -3.02 2.07 11.52
CA LEU A 60 -2.28 1.37 12.58
C LEU A 60 -2.26 2.14 13.91
N VAL A 61 -2.06 3.46 13.85
CA VAL A 61 -2.09 4.35 15.01
C VAL A 61 -3.49 4.36 15.64
N ASP A 62 -4.54 4.53 14.84
CA ASP A 62 -5.93 4.55 15.30
C ASP A 62 -6.33 3.19 15.90
N PHE A 63 -5.90 2.07 15.27
CA PHE A 63 -6.06 0.74 15.84
C PHE A 63 -5.36 0.61 17.20
N GLY A 64 -4.12 1.10 17.33
CA GLY A 64 -3.38 1.10 18.60
C GLY A 64 -4.13 1.86 19.71
N LYS A 65 -4.75 3.00 19.37
CA LYS A 65 -5.51 3.85 20.31
C LYS A 65 -6.91 3.33 20.65
N SER A 66 -7.45 2.39 19.88
CA SER A 66 -8.81 1.88 20.08
C SER A 66 -8.91 0.98 21.31
N SER A 67 -10.12 0.83 21.86
CA SER A 67 -10.37 -0.08 22.97
C SER A 67 -10.16 -1.55 22.59
N LEU A 68 -9.90 -2.43 23.57
CA LEU A 68 -9.77 -3.88 23.29
C LEU A 68 -11.03 -4.45 22.64
N ILE A 69 -12.21 -3.92 22.97
CA ILE A 69 -13.49 -4.33 22.36
C ILE A 69 -13.53 -3.93 20.89
N ASP A 70 -13.11 -2.70 20.58
CA ASP A 70 -13.08 -2.22 19.20
C ASP A 70 -12.00 -2.93 18.37
N LYS A 71 -10.84 -3.23 18.98
CA LYS A 71 -9.81 -4.08 18.37
C LYS A 71 -10.36 -5.47 18.02
N ALA A 72 -11.12 -6.07 18.95
CA ALA A 72 -11.77 -7.36 18.71
C ALA A 72 -12.82 -7.29 17.59
N ARG A 73 -13.68 -6.27 17.59
CA ARG A 73 -14.69 -6.07 16.54
C ARG A 73 -14.10 -5.85 15.15
N SER A 74 -12.96 -5.17 15.08
CA SER A 74 -12.30 -4.90 13.80
C SER A 74 -11.56 -6.12 13.22
N GLN A 75 -11.32 -7.18 14.02
CA GLN A 75 -10.58 -8.38 13.60
C GLN A 75 -11.26 -9.68 14.03
N PRO A 76 -12.47 -10.00 13.50
CA PRO A 76 -13.27 -11.13 13.92
C PRO A 76 -12.57 -12.49 13.75
N ASP A 77 -11.73 -12.65 12.73
CA ASP A 77 -11.01 -13.91 12.51
C ASP A 77 -9.92 -14.13 13.57
N LYS A 78 -9.22 -13.08 13.99
CA LYS A 78 -8.26 -13.19 15.11
C LYS A 78 -8.98 -13.48 16.42
N VAL A 79 -10.18 -12.95 16.62
CA VAL A 79 -11.01 -13.29 17.78
C VAL A 79 -11.36 -14.78 17.80
N LYS A 80 -11.75 -15.37 16.66
CA LYS A 80 -11.99 -16.82 16.57
C LYS A 80 -10.74 -17.63 16.91
N MET A 81 -9.55 -17.22 16.46
CA MET A 81 -8.28 -17.85 16.82
C MET A 81 -8.00 -17.77 18.32
N VAL A 82 -8.24 -16.60 18.93
CA VAL A 82 -8.08 -16.38 20.37
C VAL A 82 -9.06 -17.25 21.17
N LEU A 83 -10.33 -17.33 20.77
CA LEU A 83 -11.33 -18.21 21.39
C LEU A 83 -10.94 -19.69 21.27
N GLY A 84 -10.33 -20.09 20.15
CA GLY A 84 -9.72 -21.42 20.02
C GLY A 84 -8.62 -21.67 21.05
N LYS A 85 -7.70 -20.72 21.20
CA LYS A 85 -6.62 -20.78 22.19
C LYS A 85 -7.10 -20.78 23.64
N VAL A 86 -8.18 -20.07 23.95
CA VAL A 86 -8.78 -20.12 25.30
C VAL A 86 -9.20 -21.54 25.68
N LYS A 87 -9.68 -22.35 24.72
CA LYS A 87 -10.06 -23.75 24.96
C LYS A 87 -8.87 -24.67 25.21
N THR A 88 -7.71 -24.37 24.63
CA THR A 88 -6.49 -25.19 24.77
C THR A 88 -5.58 -24.73 25.90
N ASP A 89 -5.35 -23.42 26.03
CA ASP A 89 -4.31 -22.85 26.89
C ASP A 89 -4.90 -22.17 28.15
N GLY A 90 -6.23 -22.01 28.21
CA GLY A 90 -6.95 -21.33 29.28
C GLY A 90 -7.03 -19.81 29.09
N LEU A 91 -7.97 -19.19 29.83
CA LEU A 91 -8.31 -17.77 29.64
C LEU A 91 -7.17 -16.82 29.99
N PHE A 92 -6.51 -17.03 31.14
CA PHE A 92 -5.43 -16.14 31.61
C PHE A 92 -4.20 -16.19 30.72
N ALA A 93 -3.73 -17.40 30.38
CA ALA A 93 -2.58 -17.57 29.48
C ALA A 93 -2.82 -16.96 28.10
N THR A 94 -4.04 -17.09 27.58
CA THR A 94 -4.43 -16.52 26.29
C THR A 94 -4.50 -14.98 26.36
N TYR A 95 -5.05 -14.43 27.44
CA TYR A 95 -5.09 -12.97 27.63
C TYR A 95 -3.69 -12.36 27.70
N ASP A 96 -2.78 -12.97 28.49
CA ASP A 96 -1.40 -12.52 28.60
C ASP A 96 -0.64 -12.62 27.27
N ALA A 97 -0.88 -13.69 26.49
CA ALA A 97 -0.29 -13.84 25.16
C ALA A 97 -0.78 -12.78 24.18
N VAL A 98 -2.09 -12.46 24.17
CA VAL A 98 -2.66 -11.41 23.33
C VAL A 98 -2.12 -10.05 23.72
N LYS A 99 -2.10 -9.74 25.02
CA LYS A 99 -1.56 -8.48 25.55
C LYS A 99 -0.09 -8.33 25.21
N SER A 100 0.73 -9.34 25.46
CA SER A 100 2.15 -9.35 25.12
C SER A 100 2.39 -9.11 23.64
N LYS A 101 1.55 -9.69 22.75
CA LYS A 101 1.66 -9.49 21.30
C LYS A 101 1.26 -8.08 20.87
N LEU A 102 0.26 -7.47 21.50
CA LEU A 102 -0.13 -6.09 21.25
C LEU A 102 0.89 -5.08 21.78
N ASP A 103 1.55 -5.41 22.88
CA ASP A 103 2.58 -4.57 23.51
C ASP A 103 3.94 -4.63 22.78
N GLN A 104 4.13 -5.59 21.86
CA GLN A 104 5.33 -5.63 21.03
C GLN A 104 5.32 -4.44 20.05
N PRO A 105 6.35 -3.55 20.13
CA PRO A 105 6.43 -2.42 19.21
C PRO A 105 6.62 -2.89 17.77
N LEU A 106 5.85 -2.33 16.84
CA LEU A 106 5.95 -2.59 15.42
C LEU A 106 6.64 -1.43 14.70
N PRO A 107 7.59 -1.69 13.79
CA PRO A 107 8.14 -0.67 12.91
C PRO A 107 7.06 -0.02 12.04
N LEU A 108 7.04 1.32 11.97
CA LEU A 108 6.21 2.05 11.01
C LEU A 108 6.97 2.33 9.72
N GLY A 109 6.20 2.56 8.65
CA GLY A 109 6.72 2.88 7.33
C GLY A 109 6.94 1.66 6.44
N TYR A 110 6.89 1.91 5.14
CA TYR A 110 7.14 0.91 4.09
C TYR A 110 7.51 1.57 2.75
N CYS A 111 7.98 2.82 2.79
CA CYS A 111 8.47 3.56 1.63
C CYS A 111 9.79 4.22 2.01
N ASN A 112 10.88 3.68 1.49
CA ASN A 112 12.24 4.05 1.88
C ASN A 112 13.11 4.25 0.65
N VAL A 113 13.91 5.28 0.65
CA VAL A 113 15.00 5.53 -0.30
C VAL A 113 16.30 5.64 0.47
N GLY A 114 17.36 5.07 -0.07
CA GLY A 114 18.67 5.14 0.57
C GLY A 114 19.81 4.59 -0.28
N ARG A 115 20.93 4.37 0.37
CA ARG A 115 22.11 3.78 -0.23
C ARG A 115 22.44 2.44 0.40
N VAL A 116 22.76 1.48 -0.45
CA VAL A 116 23.15 0.14 -0.03
C VAL A 116 24.45 0.22 0.77
N LEU A 117 24.44 -0.29 1.99
CA LEU A 117 25.61 -0.43 2.85
C LEU A 117 26.26 -1.81 2.72
N ASP A 118 25.44 -2.84 2.57
CA ASP A 118 25.86 -4.22 2.40
C ASP A 118 24.77 -4.95 1.59
N ALA A 119 25.18 -5.70 0.60
CA ALA A 119 24.28 -6.34 -0.36
C ALA A 119 24.66 -7.82 -0.58
N THR A 120 25.12 -8.50 0.44
CA THR A 120 25.62 -9.89 0.33
C THR A 120 24.57 -10.80 -0.33
N ASN A 121 24.91 -11.32 -1.52
CA ASN A 121 24.08 -12.22 -2.34
C ASN A 121 22.73 -11.65 -2.79
N THR A 122 22.62 -10.34 -3.01
CA THR A 122 21.39 -9.71 -3.53
C THR A 122 21.49 -9.30 -5.00
N GLY A 123 22.70 -9.11 -5.53
CA GLY A 123 22.95 -8.58 -6.87
C GLY A 123 23.05 -7.05 -6.92
N PHE A 124 22.82 -6.34 -5.82
CA PHE A 124 23.03 -4.89 -5.73
C PHE A 124 24.49 -4.57 -5.39
N GLU A 125 24.96 -3.40 -5.80
CA GLU A 125 26.30 -2.88 -5.48
C GLU A 125 26.26 -2.03 -4.20
N GLU A 126 27.32 -2.07 -3.38
CA GLU A 126 27.49 -1.17 -2.25
C GLU A 126 27.57 0.28 -2.75
N GLY A 127 26.82 1.17 -2.09
CA GLY A 127 26.69 2.59 -2.48
C GLY A 127 25.58 2.87 -3.50
N ALA A 128 25.01 1.86 -4.15
CA ALA A 128 23.88 2.03 -5.08
C ALA A 128 22.72 2.76 -4.41
N ARG A 129 22.06 3.67 -5.16
CA ARG A 129 20.83 4.32 -4.74
C ARG A 129 19.67 3.37 -5.00
N VAL A 130 18.84 3.15 -3.99
CA VAL A 130 17.73 2.20 -4.07
C VAL A 130 16.47 2.74 -3.41
N VAL A 131 15.31 2.35 -3.97
CA VAL A 131 14.02 2.44 -3.31
C VAL A 131 13.63 1.06 -2.78
N SER A 132 12.96 1.02 -1.64
CA SER A 132 12.55 -0.23 -1.00
C SER A 132 11.29 -0.05 -0.14
N ASN A 133 10.69 -1.16 0.30
CA ASN A 133 9.62 -1.14 1.28
C ASN A 133 10.12 -1.05 2.74
N GLY A 134 11.31 -0.52 2.96
CA GLY A 134 11.89 -0.35 4.29
C GLY A 134 11.10 0.60 5.18
N HIS A 135 11.24 0.39 6.49
CA HIS A 135 10.57 1.16 7.54
C HIS A 135 11.20 2.56 7.74
N HIS A 136 10.55 3.40 8.58
CA HIS A 136 11.10 4.67 9.05
C HIS A 136 12.21 4.41 10.08
N ALA A 137 13.42 4.19 9.59
CA ALA A 137 14.61 3.91 10.38
C ALA A 137 15.86 4.45 9.69
N GLU A 138 16.93 4.72 10.45
CA GLU A 138 18.20 5.20 9.87
C GLU A 138 18.90 4.15 9.01
N VAL A 139 18.72 2.86 9.37
CA VAL A 139 19.20 1.71 8.59
C VAL A 139 18.08 0.68 8.52
N VAL A 140 17.81 0.18 7.33
CA VAL A 140 16.81 -0.88 7.13
C VAL A 140 17.45 -2.10 6.48
N ARG A 141 16.93 -3.29 6.84
CA ARG A 141 17.27 -4.54 6.17
C ARG A 141 16.07 -5.00 5.35
N VAL A 142 16.27 -5.12 4.05
CA VAL A 142 15.18 -5.40 3.10
C VAL A 142 15.54 -6.59 2.21
N PRO A 143 14.61 -7.53 1.97
CA PRO A 143 14.79 -8.61 1.01
C PRO A 143 15.01 -8.08 -0.42
N LYS A 144 15.81 -8.76 -1.21
CA LYS A 144 16.21 -8.31 -2.56
C LYS A 144 15.04 -8.04 -3.51
N ASN A 145 13.95 -8.82 -3.41
CA ASN A 145 12.77 -8.67 -4.27
C ASN A 145 11.87 -7.49 -3.89
N LEU A 146 12.20 -6.78 -2.80
CA LEU A 146 11.52 -5.56 -2.36
C LEU A 146 12.42 -4.32 -2.48
N ILE A 147 13.42 -4.38 -3.38
CA ILE A 147 14.40 -3.33 -3.62
C ILE A 147 14.55 -3.14 -5.13
N VAL A 148 14.64 -1.87 -5.57
CA VAL A 148 14.93 -1.51 -6.96
C VAL A 148 15.96 -0.39 -6.99
N CYS A 149 16.91 -0.44 -7.95
CA CYS A 149 17.85 0.66 -8.20
C CYS A 149 17.10 1.88 -8.74
N ILE A 150 17.51 3.06 -8.28
CA ILE A 150 16.99 4.34 -8.75
C ILE A 150 17.86 4.82 -9.91
N PRO A 151 17.30 5.13 -11.10
CA PRO A 151 18.03 5.76 -12.19
C PRO A 151 18.66 7.09 -11.76
N ASP A 152 19.78 7.46 -12.37
CA ASP A 152 20.53 8.67 -11.98
C ASP A 152 19.73 9.96 -12.19
N GLU A 153 18.84 9.98 -13.18
CA GLU A 153 17.97 11.12 -13.52
C GLU A 153 16.80 11.32 -12.53
N VAL A 154 16.51 10.32 -11.68
CA VAL A 154 15.42 10.39 -10.71
C VAL A 154 15.98 10.79 -9.35
N ASP A 155 15.44 11.85 -8.76
CA ASP A 155 15.80 12.28 -7.41
C ASP A 155 15.15 11.40 -6.32
N ASP A 156 15.67 11.50 -5.09
CA ASP A 156 15.20 10.71 -3.96
C ASP A 156 13.77 11.13 -3.54
N GLU A 157 13.38 12.39 -3.72
CA GLU A 157 12.05 12.93 -3.43
C GLU A 157 10.98 12.30 -4.33
N SER A 158 11.30 12.11 -5.60
CA SER A 158 10.42 11.45 -6.56
C SER A 158 10.44 9.93 -6.37
N ALA A 159 11.61 9.34 -6.21
CA ALA A 159 11.77 7.89 -6.08
C ALA A 159 11.03 7.31 -4.86
N VAL A 160 10.93 8.05 -3.75
CA VAL A 160 10.28 7.56 -2.53
C VAL A 160 8.78 7.24 -2.70
N PHE A 161 8.13 7.75 -3.76
CA PHE A 161 6.75 7.43 -4.11
C PHE A 161 6.59 6.10 -4.85
N SER A 162 7.66 5.45 -5.32
CA SER A 162 7.58 4.25 -6.17
C SER A 162 6.80 3.11 -5.51
N VAL A 163 6.98 2.88 -4.20
CA VAL A 163 6.26 1.82 -3.48
C VAL A 163 4.75 2.08 -3.47
N LEU A 164 4.32 3.32 -3.24
CA LEU A 164 2.90 3.70 -3.32
C LEU A 164 2.42 3.73 -4.77
N GLY A 165 3.29 4.12 -5.69
CA GLY A 165 3.06 4.03 -7.14
C GLY A 165 2.78 2.60 -7.59
N ALA A 166 3.51 1.62 -7.03
CA ALA A 166 3.29 0.21 -7.31
C ALA A 166 1.91 -0.29 -6.85
N ILE A 167 1.40 0.22 -5.71
CA ILE A 167 0.02 -0.07 -5.27
C ILE A 167 -1.00 0.49 -6.26
N ALA A 168 -0.82 1.74 -6.68
CA ALA A 168 -1.67 2.37 -7.70
C ALA A 168 -1.59 1.61 -9.03
N MET A 169 -0.37 1.25 -9.46
CA MET A 169 -0.11 0.52 -10.70
C MET A 169 -0.78 -0.86 -10.68
N GLN A 170 -0.74 -1.58 -9.54
CA GLN A 170 -1.42 -2.88 -9.42
C GLN A 170 -2.93 -2.73 -9.64
N GLY A 171 -3.56 -1.73 -9.02
CA GLY A 171 -4.97 -1.43 -9.25
C GLY A 171 -5.29 -1.16 -10.72
N ILE A 172 -4.44 -0.37 -11.40
CA ILE A 172 -4.57 -0.08 -12.83
C ILE A 172 -4.39 -1.33 -13.69
N ARG A 173 -3.41 -2.19 -13.37
CA ARG A 173 -3.20 -3.47 -14.09
C ARG A 173 -4.39 -4.42 -13.99
N LEU A 174 -5.07 -4.45 -12.85
CA LEU A 174 -6.30 -5.24 -12.69
C LEU A 174 -7.47 -4.66 -13.50
N VAL A 175 -7.55 -3.35 -13.65
CA VAL A 175 -8.47 -2.70 -14.59
C VAL A 175 -8.09 -3.03 -16.04
N ASN A 176 -6.79 -3.11 -16.35
CA ASN A 176 -6.26 -3.33 -17.70
C ASN A 176 -6.87 -2.35 -18.73
N PRO A 177 -6.72 -1.03 -18.53
CA PRO A 177 -7.38 -0.03 -19.37
C PRO A 177 -6.69 0.12 -20.73
N SER A 178 -7.48 0.44 -21.74
CA SER A 178 -7.00 0.83 -23.07
C SER A 178 -6.96 2.35 -23.20
N VAL A 179 -6.14 2.84 -24.14
CA VAL A 179 -6.07 4.27 -24.47
C VAL A 179 -7.45 4.82 -24.84
N GLY A 180 -7.84 5.96 -24.26
CA GLY A 180 -9.12 6.61 -24.51
C GLY A 180 -10.27 6.13 -23.62
N GLU A 181 -10.09 5.07 -22.84
CA GLU A 181 -11.11 4.63 -21.86
C GLU A 181 -11.32 5.67 -20.77
N THR A 182 -12.54 5.73 -20.24
CA THR A 182 -12.94 6.61 -19.14
C THR A 182 -12.89 5.84 -17.83
N VAL A 183 -12.03 6.26 -16.92
CA VAL A 183 -11.82 5.63 -15.62
C VAL A 183 -12.14 6.61 -14.49
N VAL A 184 -12.95 6.17 -13.53
CA VAL A 184 -13.23 6.92 -12.30
C VAL A 184 -12.26 6.50 -11.20
N VAL A 185 -11.74 7.48 -10.45
CA VAL A 185 -10.95 7.26 -9.25
C VAL A 185 -11.70 7.84 -8.05
N THR A 186 -12.22 6.97 -7.18
CA THR A 186 -12.95 7.38 -5.97
C THR A 186 -12.01 7.41 -4.78
N GLY A 187 -11.82 8.62 -4.22
CA GLY A 187 -10.83 8.91 -3.17
C GLY A 187 -9.54 9.47 -3.77
N LEU A 188 -9.29 10.76 -3.56
CA LEU A 188 -8.11 11.48 -4.06
C LEU A 188 -7.04 11.67 -2.98
N GLY A 189 -6.88 10.65 -2.11
CA GLY A 189 -5.73 10.54 -1.23
C GLY A 189 -4.44 10.29 -2.02
N LEU A 190 -3.36 10.01 -1.32
CA LEU A 190 -2.04 9.84 -1.94
C LEU A 190 -2.04 8.79 -3.06
N ILE A 191 -2.62 7.60 -2.83
CA ILE A 191 -2.74 6.55 -3.85
C ILE A 191 -3.67 6.97 -4.99
N GLY A 192 -4.79 7.63 -4.67
CA GLY A 192 -5.72 8.13 -5.70
C GLY A 192 -5.08 9.14 -6.64
N LEU A 193 -4.33 10.10 -6.10
CA LEU A 193 -3.62 11.11 -6.90
C LEU A 193 -2.50 10.49 -7.76
N LEU A 194 -1.79 9.47 -7.27
CA LEU A 194 -0.85 8.70 -8.08
C LEU A 194 -1.59 7.91 -9.17
N THR A 195 -2.72 7.29 -8.84
CA THR A 195 -3.56 6.58 -9.82
C THR A 195 -4.02 7.50 -10.94
N VAL A 196 -4.47 8.73 -10.62
CA VAL A 196 -4.85 9.76 -11.60
C VAL A 196 -3.70 10.04 -12.57
N GLN A 197 -2.50 10.31 -12.06
CA GLN A 197 -1.34 10.64 -12.88
C GLN A 197 -0.95 9.48 -13.82
N ILE A 198 -0.92 8.24 -13.31
CA ILE A 198 -0.56 7.07 -14.09
C ILE A 198 -1.62 6.79 -15.18
N LEU A 199 -2.91 6.90 -14.86
CA LEU A 199 -4.00 6.76 -15.84
C LEU A 199 -3.94 7.82 -16.93
N LYS A 200 -3.63 9.07 -16.57
CA LYS A 200 -3.44 10.15 -17.54
C LYS A 200 -2.25 9.87 -18.46
N ALA A 201 -1.13 9.41 -17.92
CA ALA A 201 0.04 9.01 -18.70
C ALA A 201 -0.27 7.81 -19.62
N ASN A 202 -1.17 6.91 -19.21
CA ASN A 202 -1.67 5.79 -20.03
C ASN A 202 -2.69 6.20 -21.10
N GLY A 203 -3.03 7.49 -21.22
CA GLY A 203 -3.95 8.00 -22.22
C GLY A 203 -5.44 7.83 -21.87
N CYS A 204 -5.78 7.55 -20.62
CA CYS A 204 -7.15 7.47 -20.15
C CYS A 204 -7.77 8.85 -19.92
N ARG A 205 -9.10 8.91 -19.99
CA ARG A 205 -9.91 10.02 -19.48
C ARG A 205 -10.22 9.71 -18.02
N VAL A 206 -9.91 10.64 -17.12
CA VAL A 206 -10.01 10.37 -15.68
C VAL A 206 -10.99 11.32 -15.02
N LEU A 207 -11.90 10.76 -14.21
CA LEU A 207 -12.78 11.49 -13.28
C LEU A 207 -12.36 11.15 -11.85
N GLY A 208 -11.87 12.15 -11.12
CA GLY A 208 -11.55 12.01 -9.70
C GLY A 208 -12.71 12.43 -8.81
N ILE A 209 -12.97 11.72 -7.72
CA ILE A 209 -14.06 11.99 -6.78
C ILE A 209 -13.49 12.07 -5.36
N ASP A 210 -13.71 13.17 -4.65
CA ASP A 210 -13.38 13.32 -3.21
C ASP A 210 -14.26 14.38 -2.55
N PHE A 211 -14.31 14.39 -1.20
CA PHE A 211 -14.93 15.43 -0.38
C PHE A 211 -14.02 16.63 -0.13
N ASP A 212 -12.71 16.47 -0.33
CA ASP A 212 -11.71 17.49 -0.06
C ASP A 212 -11.44 18.32 -1.32
N SER A 213 -11.93 19.57 -1.34
CA SER A 213 -11.74 20.49 -2.47
C SER A 213 -10.25 20.69 -2.82
N THR A 214 -9.33 20.64 -1.84
CA THR A 214 -7.88 20.80 -2.08
C THR A 214 -7.34 19.65 -2.90
N LYS A 215 -7.76 18.43 -2.59
CA LYS A 215 -7.38 17.22 -3.36
C LYS A 215 -7.99 17.22 -4.75
N CYS A 216 -9.26 17.70 -4.87
CA CYS A 216 -9.91 17.87 -6.17
C CYS A 216 -9.12 18.85 -7.05
N GLU A 217 -8.71 20.00 -6.52
CA GLU A 217 -7.90 20.97 -7.26
C GLU A 217 -6.52 20.39 -7.65
N LEU A 218 -5.92 19.58 -6.80
CA LEU A 218 -4.65 18.91 -7.14
C LEU A 218 -4.85 17.88 -8.26
N ALA A 219 -5.94 17.09 -8.22
CA ALA A 219 -6.27 16.15 -9.30
C ALA A 219 -6.53 16.86 -10.64
N LYS A 220 -7.16 18.03 -10.64
CA LYS A 220 -7.30 18.87 -11.84
C LYS A 220 -5.95 19.28 -12.42
N ARG A 221 -4.99 19.68 -11.57
CA ARG A 221 -3.63 20.01 -12.03
C ARG A 221 -2.94 18.81 -12.69
N PHE A 222 -3.28 17.60 -12.28
CA PHE A 222 -2.80 16.36 -12.91
C PHE A 222 -3.62 15.96 -14.15
N GLY A 223 -4.57 16.79 -14.57
CA GLY A 223 -5.33 16.61 -15.81
C GLY A 223 -6.59 15.76 -15.69
N ALA A 224 -7.08 15.47 -14.48
CA ALA A 224 -8.38 14.84 -14.29
C ALA A 224 -9.52 15.86 -14.33
N GLU A 225 -10.71 15.42 -14.75
CA GLU A 225 -11.96 16.06 -14.37
C GLU A 225 -12.28 15.62 -12.95
N VAL A 226 -13.03 16.41 -12.18
CA VAL A 226 -13.28 16.12 -10.77
C VAL A 226 -14.73 16.35 -10.36
N VAL A 227 -15.16 15.58 -9.36
CA VAL A 227 -16.39 15.77 -8.59
C VAL A 227 -16.00 16.11 -7.17
N ASP A 228 -16.34 17.29 -6.76
CA ASP A 228 -16.16 17.79 -5.39
C ASP A 228 -17.46 17.54 -4.62
N LEU A 229 -17.47 16.46 -3.82
CA LEU A 229 -18.68 16.07 -3.06
C LEU A 229 -19.04 17.08 -1.97
N SER A 230 -18.12 17.95 -1.54
CA SER A 230 -18.42 19.04 -0.60
C SER A 230 -19.31 20.12 -1.21
N LYS A 231 -19.42 20.17 -2.54
CA LYS A 231 -20.26 21.10 -3.30
C LYS A 231 -21.54 20.44 -3.83
N GLU A 232 -21.93 19.32 -3.24
CA GLU A 232 -23.14 18.56 -3.61
C GLU A 232 -23.19 18.16 -5.10
N GLN A 233 -22.03 18.01 -5.75
CA GLN A 233 -21.96 17.53 -7.11
C GLN A 233 -22.27 16.04 -7.16
N ASP A 234 -23.11 15.63 -8.12
CA ASP A 234 -23.48 14.22 -8.30
C ASP A 234 -22.44 13.49 -9.18
N PRO A 235 -21.71 12.50 -8.63
CA PRO A 235 -20.70 11.77 -9.39
C PRO A 235 -21.30 10.91 -10.50
N VAL A 236 -22.53 10.42 -10.36
CA VAL A 236 -23.18 9.61 -11.40
C VAL A 236 -23.49 10.47 -12.62
N VAL A 237 -24.04 11.67 -12.41
CA VAL A 237 -24.33 12.63 -13.49
C VAL A 237 -23.04 13.05 -14.19
N MET A 238 -21.99 13.33 -13.44
CA MET A 238 -20.70 13.73 -14.04
C MET A 238 -20.03 12.58 -14.81
N ALA A 239 -20.11 11.36 -14.30
CA ALA A 239 -19.59 10.16 -14.98
C ALA A 239 -20.37 9.89 -16.28
N ASP A 240 -21.70 10.06 -16.25
CA ASP A 240 -22.56 9.92 -17.44
C ASP A 240 -22.20 10.95 -18.50
N ALA A 241 -22.10 12.22 -18.12
CA ALA A 241 -21.70 13.30 -19.02
C ALA A 241 -20.32 13.05 -19.65
N LEU A 242 -19.31 12.68 -18.82
CA LEU A 242 -17.95 12.41 -19.30
C LEU A 242 -17.91 11.21 -20.24
N SER A 243 -18.70 10.17 -19.99
CA SER A 243 -18.82 8.96 -20.82
C SER A 243 -19.79 9.13 -22.02
N ARG A 244 -20.43 10.29 -22.17
CA ARG A 244 -21.42 10.59 -23.19
C ARG A 244 -22.64 9.65 -23.15
N GLY A 245 -23.17 9.39 -21.96
CA GLY A 245 -24.32 8.53 -21.72
C GLY A 245 -24.06 7.03 -21.85
N ARG A 246 -22.78 6.61 -21.96
CA ARG A 246 -22.42 5.18 -22.15
C ARG A 246 -22.11 4.45 -20.86
N GLY A 247 -21.83 5.20 -19.78
CA GLY A 247 -21.20 4.71 -18.56
C GLY A 247 -19.69 4.56 -18.70
N VAL A 248 -18.99 4.55 -17.57
CA VAL A 248 -17.52 4.51 -17.53
C VAL A 248 -16.98 3.09 -17.73
N ASP A 249 -15.76 2.97 -18.23
CA ASP A 249 -15.10 1.70 -18.54
C ASP A 249 -14.62 1.00 -17.28
N ALA A 250 -14.22 1.76 -16.28
CA ALA A 250 -13.81 1.21 -14.98
C ALA A 250 -13.93 2.22 -13.84
N VAL A 251 -13.96 1.69 -12.61
CA VAL A 251 -13.84 2.48 -11.37
C VAL A 251 -12.73 1.88 -10.51
N ILE A 252 -11.80 2.71 -10.04
CA ILE A 252 -10.79 2.34 -9.04
C ILE A 252 -11.14 3.03 -7.74
N ILE A 253 -11.40 2.25 -6.69
CA ILE A 253 -11.76 2.76 -5.37
C ILE A 253 -10.50 2.78 -4.51
N THR A 254 -9.98 3.96 -4.24
CA THR A 254 -8.81 4.21 -3.36
C THR A 254 -9.22 4.86 -2.03
N ALA A 255 -10.52 5.09 -1.84
CA ALA A 255 -11.08 5.65 -0.63
C ALA A 255 -10.97 4.72 0.58
N SER A 256 -10.97 5.30 1.78
CA SER A 256 -11.13 4.59 3.05
C SER A 256 -12.43 5.04 3.71
N SER A 257 -13.39 4.13 3.84
CA SER A 257 -14.73 4.39 4.41
C SER A 257 -15.35 3.11 4.96
N LYS A 258 -16.31 3.25 5.88
CA LYS A 258 -17.12 2.12 6.34
C LYS A 258 -18.41 1.93 5.53
N SER A 259 -18.73 2.87 4.61
CA SER A 259 -19.95 2.83 3.81
C SER A 259 -19.86 1.78 2.71
N ASN A 260 -20.98 1.11 2.42
CA ASN A 260 -21.19 0.24 1.27
C ASN A 260 -21.61 1.02 0.01
N ASP A 261 -22.07 2.28 0.17
CA ASP A 261 -22.62 3.10 -0.92
C ASP A 261 -21.59 3.40 -2.02
N ILE A 262 -20.30 3.44 -1.67
CA ILE A 262 -19.22 3.69 -2.63
C ILE A 262 -19.19 2.62 -3.73
N VAL A 263 -19.42 1.34 -3.38
CA VAL A 263 -19.44 0.25 -4.36
C VAL A 263 -20.73 0.30 -5.19
N HIS A 264 -21.88 0.60 -4.56
CA HIS A 264 -23.14 0.80 -5.27
C HIS A 264 -23.03 1.95 -6.29
N GLN A 265 -22.49 3.09 -5.87
CA GLN A 265 -22.26 4.24 -6.74
C GLN A 265 -21.31 3.90 -7.91
N ALA A 266 -20.23 3.16 -7.62
CA ALA A 266 -19.30 2.69 -8.65
C ALA A 266 -20.02 1.82 -9.69
N ALA A 267 -20.85 0.88 -9.26
CA ALA A 267 -21.63 0.02 -10.14
C ALA A 267 -22.64 0.82 -10.99
N THR A 268 -23.25 1.86 -10.39
CA THR A 268 -24.21 2.74 -11.10
C THR A 268 -23.52 3.51 -12.23
N MET A 269 -22.32 4.04 -12.02
CA MET A 269 -21.52 4.77 -13.02
C MET A 269 -21.02 3.88 -14.17
N CYS A 270 -20.85 2.59 -13.95
CA CYS A 270 -20.26 1.65 -14.88
C CYS A 270 -21.16 1.35 -16.10
N ARG A 271 -20.54 1.22 -17.30
CA ARG A 271 -21.17 0.57 -18.44
C ARG A 271 -21.30 -0.94 -18.22
N LYS A 272 -21.99 -1.63 -19.14
CA LYS A 272 -22.00 -3.10 -19.16
C LYS A 272 -20.58 -3.65 -19.30
N ARG A 273 -20.28 -4.73 -18.54
CA ARG A 273 -19.00 -5.45 -18.51
C ARG A 273 -17.79 -4.59 -18.11
N ALA A 274 -18.05 -3.49 -17.38
CA ALA A 274 -17.00 -2.66 -16.80
C ALA A 274 -16.33 -3.35 -15.59
N ARG A 275 -15.21 -2.82 -15.14
CA ARG A 275 -14.44 -3.34 -14.01
C ARG A 275 -14.45 -2.37 -12.85
N ILE A 276 -14.63 -2.90 -11.65
CA ILE A 276 -14.50 -2.17 -10.39
C ILE A 276 -13.33 -2.79 -9.63
N VAL A 277 -12.31 -2.02 -9.33
CA VAL A 277 -11.15 -2.48 -8.58
C VAL A 277 -11.05 -1.72 -7.25
N LEU A 278 -11.06 -2.48 -6.16
CA LEU A 278 -10.90 -1.95 -4.81
C LEU A 278 -9.43 -2.02 -4.40
N VAL A 279 -8.81 -0.85 -4.26
CA VAL A 279 -7.44 -0.67 -3.74
C VAL A 279 -7.48 -0.19 -2.29
N GLY A 280 -8.45 0.63 -1.96
CA GLY A 280 -8.67 1.15 -0.61
C GLY A 280 -9.39 0.17 0.32
N VAL A 281 -10.09 0.72 1.32
CA VAL A 281 -10.86 -0.07 2.30
C VAL A 281 -12.24 0.53 2.43
N VAL A 282 -13.26 -0.19 1.97
CA VAL A 282 -14.68 0.22 2.06
C VAL A 282 -15.55 -0.92 2.58
N GLY A 283 -16.79 -0.63 2.91
CA GLY A 283 -17.78 -1.67 3.21
C GLY A 283 -18.01 -2.58 1.99
N LEU A 284 -18.19 -3.88 2.22
CA LEU A 284 -18.31 -4.90 1.17
C LEU A 284 -19.60 -5.71 1.30
N GLU A 285 -20.70 -5.10 1.76
CA GLU A 285 -22.04 -5.69 1.63
C GLU A 285 -22.52 -5.44 0.21
N LEU A 286 -22.30 -6.42 -0.68
CA LEU A 286 -22.58 -6.30 -2.10
C LEU A 286 -24.01 -6.73 -2.42
N SER A 287 -24.71 -5.94 -3.24
CA SER A 287 -26.01 -6.29 -3.81
C SER A 287 -25.83 -6.97 -5.18
N ARG A 288 -26.40 -8.16 -5.36
CA ARG A 288 -26.40 -8.81 -6.68
C ARG A 288 -27.03 -7.93 -7.77
N ALA A 289 -28.03 -7.12 -7.44
CA ALA A 289 -28.71 -6.25 -8.39
C ALA A 289 -27.74 -5.25 -9.06
N ASP A 290 -26.76 -4.74 -8.32
CA ASP A 290 -25.78 -3.77 -8.84
C ASP A 290 -24.91 -4.35 -9.97
N PHE A 291 -24.70 -5.65 -9.96
CA PHE A 291 -23.74 -6.33 -10.86
C PHE A 291 -24.43 -7.12 -11.99
N TYR A 292 -25.62 -7.67 -11.72
CA TYR A 292 -26.23 -8.68 -12.57
C TYR A 292 -26.56 -8.20 -13.98
N GLU A 293 -27.27 -7.08 -14.11
CA GLU A 293 -27.73 -6.58 -15.42
C GLU A 293 -26.57 -6.07 -16.30
N LYS A 294 -25.52 -5.62 -15.66
CA LYS A 294 -24.34 -5.07 -16.33
C LYS A 294 -23.18 -6.06 -16.47
N GLU A 295 -23.30 -7.27 -15.90
CA GLU A 295 -22.21 -8.27 -15.87
C GLU A 295 -20.88 -7.66 -15.38
N LEU A 296 -20.90 -6.89 -14.28
CA LEU A 296 -19.73 -6.19 -13.76
C LEU A 296 -18.71 -7.16 -13.15
N ILE A 297 -17.44 -6.84 -13.33
CA ILE A 297 -16.33 -7.51 -12.62
C ILE A 297 -15.95 -6.67 -11.41
N PHE A 298 -15.93 -7.28 -10.23
CA PHE A 298 -15.41 -6.68 -9.01
C PHE A 298 -14.20 -7.45 -8.52
N GLN A 299 -13.09 -6.74 -8.27
CA GLN A 299 -11.85 -7.36 -7.82
C GLN A 299 -11.18 -6.51 -6.74
N VAL A 300 -10.67 -7.17 -5.69
CA VAL A 300 -9.84 -6.52 -4.66
C VAL A 300 -8.37 -6.59 -5.10
N SER A 301 -7.68 -5.45 -5.05
CA SER A 301 -6.25 -5.35 -5.33
C SER A 301 -5.44 -5.72 -4.10
N CYS A 302 -4.40 -6.51 -4.28
CA CYS A 302 -3.48 -6.88 -3.22
C CYS A 302 -2.19 -6.07 -3.30
N SER A 303 -2.09 -5.01 -2.50
CA SER A 303 -0.86 -4.23 -2.29
C SER A 303 -0.08 -3.94 -3.60
N TYR A 304 1.21 -4.33 -3.68
CA TYR A 304 2.09 -4.08 -4.84
C TYR A 304 1.90 -5.09 -5.98
N GLY A 305 1.08 -6.12 -5.80
CA GLY A 305 0.82 -7.15 -6.81
C GLY A 305 1.42 -8.52 -6.52
N PRO A 306 1.59 -9.35 -7.56
CA PRO A 306 2.09 -10.71 -7.42
C PRO A 306 3.44 -10.78 -6.71
N GLY A 307 3.57 -11.70 -5.78
CA GLY A 307 4.70 -11.86 -4.86
C GLY A 307 4.37 -11.45 -3.43
N ARG A 308 3.38 -10.58 -3.24
CA ARG A 308 2.99 -10.11 -1.91
C ARG A 308 2.43 -11.23 -1.05
N TYR A 309 2.98 -11.38 0.16
CA TYR A 309 2.69 -12.46 1.12
C TYR A 309 3.13 -13.87 0.66
N ASP A 310 3.97 -13.97 -0.36
CA ASP A 310 4.61 -15.20 -0.75
C ASP A 310 6.04 -15.26 -0.19
N GLU A 311 6.26 -16.10 0.83
CA GLU A 311 7.58 -16.26 1.50
C GLU A 311 8.68 -16.71 0.52
N GLU A 312 8.34 -17.50 -0.51
CA GLU A 312 9.32 -17.90 -1.53
C GLU A 312 9.81 -16.71 -2.32
N TYR A 313 8.92 -15.79 -2.65
CA TYR A 313 9.24 -14.58 -3.38
C TYR A 313 9.87 -13.50 -2.48
N GLU A 314 9.17 -13.09 -1.40
CA GLU A 314 9.62 -12.00 -0.54
C GLU A 314 10.87 -12.37 0.25
N ASP A 315 10.85 -13.47 1.04
CA ASP A 315 11.92 -13.77 2.01
C ASP A 315 13.07 -14.55 1.41
N LYS A 316 12.75 -15.55 0.55
CA LYS A 316 13.79 -16.40 -0.06
C LYS A 316 14.34 -15.83 -1.37
N GLY A 317 13.65 -14.83 -1.93
CA GLY A 317 14.07 -14.12 -3.13
C GLY A 317 13.96 -14.95 -4.41
N ASN A 318 13.08 -15.95 -4.45
CA ASN A 318 12.79 -16.73 -5.66
C ASN A 318 11.80 -15.95 -6.53
N ASP A 319 12.22 -15.58 -7.74
CA ASP A 319 11.35 -14.83 -8.65
C ASP A 319 10.46 -15.79 -9.46
N TYR A 320 9.29 -15.30 -9.87
CA TYR A 320 8.41 -16.01 -10.79
C TYR A 320 8.98 -16.03 -12.21
N PRO A 321 8.71 -17.08 -13.00
CA PRO A 321 9.07 -17.09 -14.42
C PRO A 321 8.43 -15.89 -15.13
N PHE A 322 9.26 -15.04 -15.74
CA PHE A 322 8.85 -13.77 -16.36
C PHE A 322 7.73 -13.91 -17.38
N ALA A 323 7.71 -15.00 -18.14
CA ALA A 323 6.69 -15.26 -19.17
C ALA A 323 5.29 -15.51 -18.57
N PHE A 324 5.21 -15.95 -17.30
CA PHE A 324 3.93 -16.25 -16.64
C PHE A 324 3.48 -15.16 -15.68
N VAL A 325 4.41 -14.50 -15.00
CA VAL A 325 4.13 -13.38 -14.09
C VAL A 325 4.94 -12.17 -14.52
N ARG A 326 4.38 -11.37 -15.45
CA ARG A 326 5.07 -10.22 -16.03
C ARG A 326 5.34 -9.12 -15.01
N TRP A 327 4.38 -8.86 -14.11
CA TRP A 327 4.38 -7.74 -13.18
C TRP A 327 4.31 -8.26 -11.74
N THR A 328 5.48 -8.52 -11.17
CA THR A 328 5.62 -8.78 -9.73
C THR A 328 5.66 -7.47 -8.97
N GLU A 329 5.56 -7.53 -7.64
CA GLU A 329 5.68 -6.34 -6.81
C GLU A 329 6.98 -5.56 -7.07
N GLN A 330 8.13 -6.23 -7.19
CA GLN A 330 9.41 -5.59 -7.53
C GLN A 330 9.37 -4.91 -8.90
N ARG A 331 8.73 -5.51 -9.89
CA ARG A 331 8.63 -4.95 -11.24
C ARG A 331 7.59 -3.84 -11.36
N ASN A 332 6.79 -3.66 -10.32
CA ASN A 332 5.88 -2.53 -10.19
C ASN A 332 6.54 -1.34 -9.49
N PHE A 333 7.61 -1.53 -8.72
CA PHE A 333 8.41 -0.45 -8.14
C PHE A 333 9.17 0.30 -9.24
#